data_703730180e5c919a70547369e7514913
#
_entry.id   703730180e5c919a70547369e7514913
#
_cell.length_a   1.000
_cell.length_b   1.000
_cell.length_c   1.000
_cell.angle_alpha   90.00
_cell.angle_beta   90.00
_cell.angle_gamma   90.00
#
_symmetry.space_group_name_H-M   'P 1'
#
loop_
_entity.id
_entity.type
_entity.pdbx_description
1 polymer ?
#
loop_
_entity_poly.entity_id
_entity_poly.type
_entity_poly.pdbx_seq_one_letter_code
_entity_poly.pdbx_strand_id
1 'polypeptide(L)' 'MKKADFVHSRLSPLLRALDDDILAVSYGKVGTKEHVYIIFDGGYLAIDVSGLDNAGITELVIRRLIRNDRSSK' A
#
# COMPACT_ATOMS: atom_id res chain seq x y z
N MET A 1 4.18 13.75 9.91
CA MET A 1 4.93 12.90 8.96
C MET A 1 4.27 12.97 7.61
N LYS A 2 5.04 13.19 6.56
CA LYS A 2 4.50 13.20 5.19
C LYS A 2 4.05 11.80 4.80
N LYS A 3 3.08 11.74 3.90
CA LYS A 3 2.51 10.44 3.49
C LYS A 3 3.56 9.52 2.87
N ALA A 4 4.44 10.07 2.04
CA ALA A 4 5.51 9.27 1.43
C ALA A 4 6.42 8.67 2.49
N ASP A 5 6.82 9.47 3.48
CA ASP A 5 7.67 9.00 4.57
C ASP A 5 6.94 7.96 5.43
N PHE A 6 5.66 8.18 5.68
CA PHE A 6 4.84 7.24 6.44
C PHE A 6 4.76 5.89 5.74
N VAL A 7 4.46 5.91 4.44
CA VAL A 7 4.34 4.66 3.68
C VAL A 7 5.67 3.93 3.67
N HIS A 8 6.75 4.63 3.40
CA HIS A 8 8.07 4.01 3.30
C HIS A 8 8.58 3.47 4.65
N SER A 9 8.44 4.26 5.72
CA SER A 9 9.07 3.94 7.01
C SER A 9 8.17 3.16 7.96
N ARG A 10 6.85 3.25 7.81
CA ARG A 10 5.91 2.60 8.71
C ARG A 10 5.07 1.54 8.03
N LEU A 11 4.40 1.91 6.94
CA LEU A 11 3.48 1.00 6.28
C LEU A 11 4.20 -0.14 5.58
N SER A 12 5.29 0.16 4.88
CA SER A 12 6.04 -0.87 4.15
C SER A 12 6.55 -1.98 5.06
N PRO A 13 7.23 -1.68 6.19
CA PRO A 13 7.66 -2.75 7.10
C PRO A 13 6.50 -3.56 7.66
N LEU A 14 5.39 -2.89 7.97
CA LEU A 14 4.20 -3.57 8.50
C LEU A 14 3.63 -4.55 7.50
N LEU A 15 3.44 -4.12 6.26
CA LEU A 15 2.86 -4.98 5.23
C LEU A 15 3.78 -6.14 4.88
N ARG A 16 5.08 -5.89 4.82
CA ARG A 16 6.05 -6.96 4.54
C ARG A 16 6.11 -7.99 5.66
N ALA A 17 5.83 -7.57 6.89
CA ALA A 17 5.74 -8.50 8.01
C ALA A 17 4.47 -9.35 7.94
N LEU A 18 3.40 -8.80 7.37
CA LEU A 18 2.12 -9.51 7.23
C LEU A 18 2.10 -10.47 6.06
N ASP A 19 2.87 -10.19 5.01
CA ASP A 19 2.84 -10.97 3.78
C ASP A 19 4.25 -11.03 3.18
N ASP A 20 4.82 -12.23 3.18
CA ASP A 20 6.18 -12.48 2.68
C ASP A 20 6.31 -12.28 1.17
N ASP A 21 5.19 -12.32 0.44
CA ASP A 21 5.21 -12.12 -1.01
C ASP A 21 5.39 -10.65 -1.41
N ILE A 22 5.25 -9.75 -0.46
CA ILE A 22 5.43 -8.32 -0.74
C ILE A 22 6.93 -8.00 -0.80
N LEU A 23 7.38 -7.52 -1.96
CA LEU A 23 8.77 -7.14 -2.16
C LEU A 23 9.02 -5.69 -1.76
N ALA A 24 8.05 -4.81 -2.04
CA ALA A 24 8.20 -3.39 -1.74
C ALA A 24 6.83 -2.72 -1.67
N VAL A 25 6.78 -1.60 -0.97
CA VAL A 25 5.59 -0.74 -0.90
C VAL A 25 6.07 0.69 -1.14
N SER A 26 5.44 1.39 -2.06
CA SER A 26 5.82 2.76 -2.35
C SER A 26 4.60 3.66 -2.48
N TYR A 27 4.83 4.96 -2.46
CA TYR A 27 3.80 5.98 -2.55
C TYR A 27 4.14 6.91 -3.70
N GLY A 28 3.13 7.24 -4.50
CA GLY A 28 3.31 8.19 -5.58
C GLY A 28 2.19 9.21 -5.62
N LYS A 29 2.52 10.44 -6.03
CA LYS A 29 1.54 11.50 -6.16
C LYS A 29 1.76 12.23 -7.48
N VAL A 30 0.69 12.38 -8.27
CA VAL A 30 0.70 13.14 -9.50
C VAL A 30 -0.51 14.08 -9.47
N GLY A 31 -0.26 15.39 -9.36
CA GLY A 31 -1.32 16.37 -9.18
C GLY A 31 -2.09 16.11 -7.89
N THR A 32 -3.38 15.86 -7.99
CA THR A 32 -4.24 15.54 -6.84
C THR A 32 -4.44 14.05 -6.64
N LYS A 33 -3.87 13.22 -7.52
CA LYS A 33 -4.00 11.77 -7.43
C LYS A 33 -2.85 11.20 -6.61
N GLU A 34 -3.21 10.34 -5.66
CA GLU A 34 -2.25 9.70 -4.77
C GLU A 34 -2.47 8.18 -4.83
N HIS A 35 -1.40 7.42 -4.93
CA HIS A 35 -1.47 5.96 -4.99
C HIS A 35 -0.44 5.32 -4.09
N VAL A 36 -0.81 4.18 -3.53
CA VAL A 36 0.13 3.27 -2.88
C VAL A 36 0.30 2.08 -3.82
N TYR A 37 1.56 1.72 -4.08
CA TYR A 37 1.90 0.58 -4.94
C TYR A 37 2.48 -0.52 -4.07
N ILE A 38 1.86 -1.69 -4.15
CA ILE A 38 2.36 -2.87 -3.46
C ILE A 38 2.93 -3.78 -4.52
N ILE A 39 4.22 -4.05 -4.43
CA ILE A 39 4.96 -4.78 -5.44
C ILE A 39 5.20 -6.20 -4.97
N PHE A 40 4.74 -7.16 -5.77
CA PHE A 40 4.90 -8.58 -5.54
C PHE A 40 5.84 -9.16 -6.59
N ASP A 41 6.29 -10.36 -6.35
CA ASP A 41 7.00 -11.11 -7.38
C ASP A 41 6.00 -11.41 -8.52
N GLY A 42 6.27 -10.86 -9.69
CA GLY A 42 5.42 -11.08 -10.87
C GLY A 42 4.32 -10.06 -11.10
N GLY A 43 4.21 -9.01 -10.26
CA GLY A 43 3.19 -8.00 -10.49
C GLY A 43 3.11 -6.96 -9.38
N TYR A 44 2.11 -6.11 -9.48
CA TYR A 44 1.90 -5.09 -8.46
C TYR A 44 0.40 -4.75 -8.32
N LEU A 45 0.07 -4.14 -7.19
CA LEU A 45 -1.27 -3.66 -6.90
C LEU A 45 -1.20 -2.15 -6.66
N ALA A 46 -1.97 -1.38 -7.42
CA ALA A 46 -2.04 0.07 -7.26
C ALA A 46 -3.35 0.42 -6.55
N ILE A 47 -3.26 1.16 -5.46
CA ILE A 47 -4.41 1.53 -4.64
C ILE A 47 -4.53 3.04 -4.59
N ASP A 48 -5.67 3.57 -5.05
CA ASP A 48 -5.94 5.00 -5.00
C ASP A 48 -6.22 5.41 -3.54
N VAL A 49 -5.37 6.26 -3.00
CA VAL A 49 -5.48 6.76 -1.63
C VAL A 49 -5.66 8.27 -1.60
N SER A 50 -6.08 8.87 -2.71
CA SER A 50 -6.22 10.32 -2.83
C SER A 50 -7.11 10.87 -1.73
N GLY A 51 -6.62 11.92 -1.05
CA GLY A 51 -7.38 12.61 0.00
C GLY A 51 -7.41 11.93 1.35
N LEU A 52 -6.82 10.74 1.49
CA LEU A 52 -6.81 10.03 2.77
C LEU A 52 -5.62 10.47 3.63
N ASP A 53 -5.83 10.46 4.95
CA ASP A 53 -4.73 10.64 5.89
C ASP A 53 -3.99 9.32 6.10
N ASN A 54 -2.96 9.33 6.94
CA ASN A 54 -2.14 8.13 7.16
C ASN A 54 -2.96 6.96 7.70
N ALA A 55 -3.91 7.21 8.60
CA ALA A 55 -4.77 6.16 9.13
C ALA A 55 -5.68 5.59 8.05
N GLY A 56 -6.25 6.46 7.21
CA GLY A 56 -7.11 6.03 6.11
C GLY A 56 -6.36 5.22 5.08
N ILE A 57 -5.14 5.63 4.75
CA ILE A 57 -4.28 4.89 3.83
C ILE A 57 -4.03 3.48 4.38
N THR A 58 -3.64 3.38 5.63
CA THR A 58 -3.35 2.09 6.27
C THR A 58 -4.57 1.17 6.22
N GLU A 59 -5.72 1.69 6.60
CA GLU A 59 -6.95 0.89 6.61
C GLU A 59 -7.32 0.40 5.22
N LEU A 60 -7.30 1.29 4.23
CA LEU A 60 -7.67 0.92 2.87
C LEU A 60 -6.71 -0.10 2.29
N VAL A 61 -5.41 0.10 2.48
CA VAL A 61 -4.39 -0.80 1.96
C VAL A 61 -4.54 -2.20 2.56
N ILE A 62 -4.74 -2.28 3.87
CA ILE A 62 -4.92 -3.57 4.54
C ILE A 62 -6.18 -4.28 4.02
N ARG A 63 -7.28 -3.55 3.85
CA ARG A 63 -8.51 -4.13 3.30
C ARG A 63 -8.31 -4.68 1.89
N ARG A 64 -7.59 -3.95 1.05
CA ARG A 64 -7.34 -4.37 -0.32
C ARG A 64 -6.44 -5.60 -0.36
N LEU A 65 -5.47 -5.68 0.54
CA LEU A 65 -4.60 -6.85 0.63
C LEU A 65 -5.38 -8.09 1.03
N ILE A 66 -6.25 -7.98 2.03
CA ILE A 66 -7.07 -9.10 2.47
C ILE A 66 -7.98 -9.58 1.35
N ARG A 67 -8.61 -8.63 0.64
CA ARG A 67 -9.50 -8.96 -0.47
C ARG A 67 -8.74 -9.61 -1.62
N ASN A 68 -7.56 -9.09 -1.95
CA ASN A 68 -6.74 -9.63 -3.03
C ASN A 68 -6.29 -11.05 -2.73
N ASP A 69 -5.89 -11.30 -1.49
CA ASP A 69 -5.49 -12.63 -1.05
C ASP A 69 -6.62 -13.64 -1.20
N ARG A 70 -7.83 -13.25 -0.82
CA ARG A 70 -9.01 -14.09 -1.00
C ARG A 70 -9.29 -14.37 -2.47
N SER A 71 -9.11 -13.36 -3.33
CA SER A 71 -9.36 -13.48 -4.76
C SER A 71 -8.41 -14.46 -5.43
N SER A 72 -7.21 -14.57 -4.91
CA SER A 72 -6.20 -15.43 -5.50
C SER A 72 -6.41 -16.91 -5.20
N LYS A 73 -7.34 -17.19 -4.35
CA LYS A 73 -7.70 -18.57 -4.04
C LYS A 73 -8.91 -19.00 -4.85
#